data_c7201b71ef70bd0c232f958dd423288c
#
_entry.id   c7201b71ef70bd0c232f958dd423288c
#
_cell.length_a   1.000
_cell.length_b   1.000
_cell.length_c   1.000
_cell.angle_alpha   90.00
_cell.angle_beta   90.00
_cell.angle_gamma   90.00
#
_symmetry.space_group_name_H-M   'P 1'
#
loop_
_entity.id
_entity.type
_entity.pdbx_description
1 polymer ?
#
loop_
_entity_poly.entity_id
_entity_poly.type
_entity_poly.pdbx_seq_one_letter_code
_entity_poly.pdbx_strand_id
1 'polypeptide(L)'
;DAGQPEEAIAALEEALELSGGDPGIENSLSSLRVKYYDQQIQAYREAGDEESAAAVEQQKDDYQYQDLVDRIKRYPNELQLRYELGLMSFNRGLVDEAIKQFQKARSHPQHAVSAMYYLALCFRHKGQYDMAKDQLETAAGQILVMDDNKKAIIYLLGEVCEAMGDTLKAAEYYKTIYQIDIDYLDIADKIAQVYGSGNE
;
A
#
# COMPACT_ATOMS: atom_id res chain seq x y z
N ASP A 1 -25.38 21.82 10.18
CA ASP A 1 -24.59 23.05 10.36
C ASP A 1 -23.24 22.84 9.69
N ALA A 2 -23.04 23.51 8.55
CA ALA A 2 -21.75 23.67 7.90
C ALA A 2 -20.92 24.75 8.64
N GLY A 3 -20.94 24.69 9.97
CA GLY A 3 -20.26 25.61 10.87
C GLY A 3 -18.85 25.13 11.11
N GLN A 4 -17.94 25.72 10.38
CA GLN A 4 -16.60 26.09 10.77
C GLN A 4 -15.66 24.92 11.09
N PRO A 5 -15.31 24.08 10.08
CA PRO A 5 -14.26 23.09 10.28
C PRO A 5 -12.94 23.75 10.73
N GLU A 6 -12.66 24.99 10.31
CA GLU A 6 -11.48 25.73 10.75
C GLU A 6 -11.47 26.02 12.26
N GLU A 7 -12.61 26.43 12.86
CA GLU A 7 -12.69 26.66 14.30
C GLU A 7 -12.53 25.35 15.10
N ALA A 8 -13.11 24.27 14.59
CA ALA A 8 -12.97 22.96 15.20
C ALA A 8 -11.52 22.42 15.10
N ILE A 9 -10.85 22.67 13.99
CA ILE A 9 -9.42 22.35 13.84
C ILE A 9 -8.60 23.16 14.83
N ALA A 10 -8.80 24.48 14.93
CA ALA A 10 -8.08 25.34 15.86
C ALA A 10 -8.29 24.91 17.33
N ALA A 11 -9.51 24.55 17.71
CA ALA A 11 -9.82 24.06 19.04
C ALA A 11 -9.10 22.71 19.37
N LEU A 12 -9.00 21.80 18.38
CA LEU A 12 -8.28 20.55 18.54
C LEU A 12 -6.76 20.76 18.60
N GLU A 13 -6.23 21.73 17.88
CA GLU A 13 -4.81 22.13 17.96
C GLU A 13 -4.46 22.62 19.36
N GLU A 14 -5.26 23.53 19.91
CA GLU A 14 -5.08 24.02 21.27
C GLU A 14 -5.20 22.89 22.31
N ALA A 15 -6.20 22.01 22.14
CA ALA A 15 -6.38 20.85 23.02
C ALA A 15 -5.19 19.89 22.95
N LEU A 16 -4.60 19.69 21.77
CA LEU A 16 -3.44 18.83 21.56
C LEU A 16 -2.21 19.40 22.26
N GLU A 17 -1.97 20.71 22.19
CA GLU A 17 -0.90 21.39 22.91
C GLU A 17 -1.09 21.28 24.43
N LEU A 18 -2.29 21.56 24.93
CA LEU A 18 -2.61 21.51 26.36
C LEU A 18 -2.51 20.10 26.96
N SER A 19 -2.83 19.07 26.17
CA SER A 19 -2.73 17.66 26.58
C SER A 19 -1.32 17.10 26.55
N GLY A 20 -0.35 17.84 25.98
CA GLY A 20 1.01 17.34 25.76
C GLY A 20 1.08 16.25 24.69
N GLY A 21 0.16 16.24 23.74
CA GLY A 21 0.17 15.31 22.60
C GLY A 21 -0.67 14.05 22.82
N ASP A 22 -1.89 14.17 23.34
CA ASP A 22 -2.82 13.04 23.49
C ASP A 22 -3.11 12.38 22.14
N PRO A 23 -2.88 11.06 21.98
CA PRO A 23 -3.07 10.35 20.71
C PRO A 23 -4.52 10.38 20.19
N GLY A 24 -5.52 10.44 21.09
CA GLY A 24 -6.93 10.51 20.72
C GLY A 24 -7.29 11.86 20.10
N ILE A 25 -6.76 12.95 20.67
CA ILE A 25 -6.93 14.30 20.13
C ILE A 25 -6.20 14.42 18.80
N GLU A 26 -4.97 13.88 18.70
CA GLU A 26 -4.19 13.85 17.46
C GLU A 26 -4.94 13.13 16.32
N ASN A 27 -5.49 11.95 16.60
CA ASN A 27 -6.30 11.21 15.63
C ASN A 27 -7.54 11.99 15.19
N SER A 28 -8.20 12.68 16.12
CA SER A 28 -9.39 13.49 15.86
C SER A 28 -9.04 14.69 14.97
N LEU A 29 -7.93 15.36 15.27
CA LEU A 29 -7.43 16.49 14.48
C LEU A 29 -7.06 16.07 13.06
N SER A 30 -6.29 14.99 12.92
CA SER A 30 -5.91 14.46 11.61
C SER A 30 -7.14 14.09 10.78
N SER A 31 -8.10 13.38 11.37
CA SER A 31 -9.34 12.99 10.70
C SER A 31 -10.19 14.22 10.26
N LEU A 32 -10.25 15.25 11.10
CA LEU A 32 -11.01 16.46 10.77
C LEU A 32 -10.34 17.26 9.65
N ARG A 33 -9.02 17.39 9.65
CA ARG A 33 -8.28 18.05 8.57
C ARG A 33 -8.45 17.33 7.23
N VAL A 34 -8.37 16.00 7.23
CA VAL A 34 -8.60 15.20 6.01
C VAL A 34 -10.02 15.44 5.48
N LYS A 35 -11.05 15.42 6.34
CA LYS A 35 -12.42 15.71 5.94
C LYS A 35 -12.58 17.13 5.40
N TYR A 36 -11.88 18.11 5.96
CA TYR A 36 -11.91 19.48 5.48
C TYR A 36 -11.32 19.60 4.08
N TYR A 37 -10.18 18.95 3.82
CA TYR A 37 -9.62 18.86 2.47
C TYR A 37 -10.61 18.19 1.49
N ASP A 38 -11.27 17.08 1.90
CA ASP A 38 -12.25 16.40 1.06
C ASP A 38 -13.44 17.32 0.69
N GLN A 39 -13.91 18.13 1.63
CA GLN A 39 -14.97 19.11 1.39
C GLN A 39 -14.53 20.19 0.39
N GLN A 40 -13.30 20.69 0.52
CA GLN A 40 -12.76 21.69 -0.41
C GLN A 40 -12.60 21.11 -1.82
N ILE A 41 -12.06 19.89 -1.94
CA ILE A 41 -11.91 19.18 -3.21
C ILE A 41 -13.28 19.03 -3.89
N GLN A 42 -14.27 18.56 -3.12
CA GLN A 42 -15.63 18.39 -3.64
C GLN A 42 -16.23 19.72 -4.12
N ALA A 43 -16.08 20.79 -3.34
CA ALA A 43 -16.59 22.12 -3.71
C ALA A 43 -15.96 22.65 -5.00
N TYR A 44 -14.65 22.47 -5.19
CA TYR A 44 -13.98 22.88 -6.43
C TYR A 44 -14.44 22.05 -7.64
N ARG A 45 -14.60 20.73 -7.47
CA ARG A 45 -15.14 19.88 -8.54
C ARG A 45 -16.56 20.24 -8.94
N GLU A 46 -17.43 20.54 -7.97
CA GLU A 46 -18.80 21.01 -8.23
C GLU A 46 -18.84 22.37 -8.94
N ALA A 47 -17.83 23.20 -8.71
CA ALA A 47 -17.65 24.48 -9.43
C ALA A 47 -16.99 24.31 -10.81
N GLY A 48 -16.54 23.11 -11.18
CA GLY A 48 -15.82 22.83 -12.42
C GLY A 48 -14.36 23.30 -12.42
N ASP A 49 -13.80 23.60 -11.25
CA ASP A 49 -12.42 24.04 -11.06
C ASP A 49 -11.52 22.85 -10.70
N GLU A 50 -11.18 22.06 -11.71
CA GLU A 50 -10.32 20.87 -11.55
C GLU A 50 -8.89 21.23 -11.16
N GLU A 51 -8.38 22.41 -11.52
CA GLU A 51 -7.03 22.85 -11.17
C GLU A 51 -6.92 23.08 -9.65
N SER A 52 -7.89 23.83 -9.07
CA SER A 52 -7.92 24.03 -7.63
C SER A 52 -8.19 22.74 -6.87
N ALA A 53 -9.06 21.85 -7.38
CA ALA A 53 -9.30 20.55 -6.79
C ALA A 53 -8.00 19.72 -6.71
N ALA A 54 -7.24 19.63 -7.80
CA ALA A 54 -5.98 18.91 -7.85
C ALA A 54 -4.92 19.51 -6.90
N ALA A 55 -4.86 20.85 -6.80
CA ALA A 55 -3.96 21.53 -5.88
C ALA A 55 -4.28 21.20 -4.41
N VAL A 56 -5.56 21.13 -4.03
CA VAL A 56 -5.98 20.74 -2.67
C VAL A 56 -5.76 19.24 -2.42
N GLU A 57 -5.94 18.39 -3.42
CA GLU A 57 -5.60 16.97 -3.32
C GLU A 57 -4.10 16.78 -3.00
N GLN A 58 -3.23 17.51 -3.66
CA GLN A 58 -1.80 17.48 -3.37
C GLN A 58 -1.50 17.96 -1.94
N GLN A 59 -2.14 19.04 -1.49
CA GLN A 59 -1.99 19.54 -0.12
C GLN A 59 -2.44 18.50 0.92
N LYS A 60 -3.57 17.83 0.67
CA LYS A 60 -4.06 16.73 1.52
C LYS A 60 -3.06 15.59 1.59
N ASP A 61 -2.53 15.15 0.44
CA ASP A 61 -1.56 14.07 0.37
C ASP A 61 -0.27 14.44 1.13
N ASP A 62 0.24 15.66 0.94
CA ASP A 62 1.43 16.15 1.66
C ASP A 62 1.19 16.25 3.17
N TYR A 63 0.01 16.73 3.59
CA TYR A 63 -0.36 16.75 4.99
C TYR A 63 -0.39 15.36 5.61
N GLN A 64 -1.06 14.39 4.97
CA GLN A 64 -1.18 13.02 5.46
C GLN A 64 0.20 12.34 5.57
N TYR A 65 1.06 12.56 4.59
CA TYR A 65 2.43 12.03 4.62
C TYR A 65 3.23 12.61 5.80
N GLN A 66 3.19 13.93 5.98
CA GLN A 66 3.92 14.59 7.06
C GLN A 66 3.37 14.21 8.44
N ASP A 67 2.05 14.11 8.59
CA ASP A 67 1.38 13.65 9.82
C ASP A 67 1.88 12.24 10.22
N LEU A 68 1.91 11.30 9.28
CA LEU A 68 2.44 9.96 9.52
C LEU A 68 3.92 9.98 9.92
N VAL A 69 4.74 10.78 9.25
CA VAL A 69 6.16 10.92 9.58
C VAL A 69 6.34 11.43 11.01
N ASP A 70 5.57 12.43 11.43
CA ASP A 70 5.70 13.02 12.76
C ASP A 70 5.13 12.11 13.85
N ARG A 71 4.05 11.41 13.57
CA ARG A 71 3.47 10.41 14.49
C ARG A 71 4.41 9.22 14.70
N ILE A 72 5.08 8.75 13.68
CA ILE A 72 6.08 7.68 13.79
C ILE A 72 7.30 8.09 14.63
N LYS A 73 7.68 9.38 14.63
CA LYS A 73 8.73 9.88 15.54
C LYS A 73 8.30 9.79 17.01
N ARG A 74 7.04 10.09 17.29
CA ARG A 74 6.46 10.00 18.63
C ARG A 74 6.14 8.57 19.08
N TYR A 75 5.64 7.76 18.13
CA TYR A 75 5.20 6.37 18.37
C TYR A 75 5.99 5.38 17.50
N PRO A 76 7.30 5.21 17.74
CA PRO A 76 8.17 4.45 16.82
C PRO A 76 7.85 2.96 16.71
N ASN A 77 7.11 2.40 17.67
CA ASN A 77 6.72 1.00 17.72
C ASN A 77 5.32 0.72 17.18
N GLU A 78 4.57 1.76 16.75
CA GLU A 78 3.25 1.61 16.14
C GLU A 78 3.39 1.06 14.71
N LEU A 79 3.16 -0.25 14.59
CA LEU A 79 3.32 -0.96 13.31
C LEU A 79 2.28 -0.57 12.28
N GLN A 80 1.08 -0.15 12.73
CA GLN A 80 0.03 0.36 11.85
C GLN A 80 0.50 1.61 11.11
N LEU A 81 1.06 2.59 11.81
CA LEU A 81 1.59 3.81 11.20
C LEU A 81 2.73 3.51 10.22
N ARG A 82 3.55 2.48 10.53
CA ARG A 82 4.61 2.02 9.64
C ARG A 82 4.04 1.48 8.33
N TYR A 83 2.97 0.69 8.41
CA TYR A 83 2.31 0.16 7.24
C TYR A 83 1.70 1.27 6.38
N GLU A 84 0.99 2.21 7.00
CA GLU A 84 0.38 3.35 6.31
C GLU A 84 1.42 4.25 5.63
N LEU A 85 2.51 4.61 6.33
CA LEU A 85 3.60 5.38 5.72
C LEU A 85 4.28 4.59 4.59
N GLY A 86 4.39 3.26 4.72
CA GLY A 86 4.88 2.39 3.67
C GLY A 86 4.04 2.50 2.41
N LEU A 87 2.70 2.42 2.54
CA LEU A 87 1.77 2.57 1.42
C LEU A 87 1.86 3.96 0.77
N MET A 88 1.85 5.02 1.58
CA MET A 88 1.99 6.37 1.06
C MET A 88 3.32 6.57 0.33
N SER A 89 4.43 6.10 0.91
CA SER A 89 5.75 6.17 0.30
C SER A 89 5.80 5.40 -1.02
N PHE A 90 5.18 4.20 -1.08
CA PHE A 90 5.09 3.40 -2.29
C PHE A 90 4.33 4.13 -3.40
N ASN A 91 3.16 4.68 -3.10
CA ASN A 91 2.33 5.43 -4.05
C ASN A 91 3.01 6.70 -4.56
N ARG A 92 3.85 7.32 -3.74
CA ARG A 92 4.68 8.49 -4.12
C ARG A 92 5.97 8.12 -4.87
N GLY A 93 6.23 6.84 -5.11
CA GLY A 93 7.48 6.37 -5.72
C GLY A 93 8.72 6.49 -4.83
N LEU A 94 8.55 6.73 -3.53
CA LEU A 94 9.63 6.79 -2.54
C LEU A 94 10.02 5.38 -2.10
N VAL A 95 10.54 4.59 -3.05
CA VAL A 95 10.74 3.14 -2.91
C VAL A 95 11.61 2.76 -1.71
N ASP A 96 12.69 3.48 -1.46
CA ASP A 96 13.59 3.18 -0.33
C ASP A 96 12.93 3.44 1.03
N GLU A 97 12.12 4.49 1.14
CA GLU A 97 11.34 4.74 2.34
C GLU A 97 10.22 3.70 2.52
N ALA A 98 9.53 3.32 1.45
CA ALA A 98 8.54 2.25 1.47
C ALA A 98 9.15 0.93 1.98
N ILE A 99 10.32 0.52 1.46
CA ILE A 99 11.06 -0.66 1.94
C ILE A 99 11.31 -0.59 3.45
N LYS A 100 11.86 0.52 3.92
CA LYS A 100 12.19 0.73 5.34
C LYS A 100 10.95 0.60 6.25
N GLN A 101 9.81 1.12 5.81
CA GLN A 101 8.58 1.07 6.58
C GLN A 101 7.95 -0.33 6.53
N PHE A 102 7.84 -0.96 5.36
CA PHE A 102 7.30 -2.31 5.25
C PHE A 102 8.14 -3.37 5.95
N GLN A 103 9.48 -3.24 5.97
CA GLN A 103 10.35 -4.12 6.75
C GLN A 103 9.99 -4.15 8.24
N LYS A 104 9.53 -3.04 8.81
CA LYS A 104 9.05 -2.97 10.19
C LYS A 104 7.61 -3.48 10.32
N ALA A 105 6.76 -3.13 9.35
CA ALA A 105 5.35 -3.52 9.35
C ALA A 105 5.11 -5.02 9.16
N ARG A 106 6.09 -5.81 8.68
CA ARG A 106 6.00 -7.28 8.56
C ARG A 106 5.60 -8.00 9.85
N SER A 107 5.81 -7.38 10.99
CA SER A 107 5.45 -7.96 12.29
C SER A 107 4.04 -7.57 12.75
N HIS A 108 3.29 -6.80 11.96
CA HIS A 108 1.94 -6.40 12.30
C HIS A 108 0.97 -7.58 12.17
N PRO A 109 0.15 -7.91 13.18
CA PRO A 109 -0.70 -9.09 13.16
C PRO A 109 -1.66 -9.18 11.96
N GLN A 110 -2.20 -8.03 11.52
CA GLN A 110 -3.20 -7.96 10.44
C GLN A 110 -2.60 -7.57 9.08
N HIS A 111 -1.43 -6.91 9.06
CA HIS A 111 -0.84 -6.38 7.82
C HIS A 111 0.45 -7.07 7.40
N ALA A 112 0.86 -8.13 8.10
CA ALA A 112 2.11 -8.83 7.79
C ALA A 112 2.18 -9.29 6.33
N VAL A 113 1.14 -9.96 5.84
CA VAL A 113 1.08 -10.47 4.47
C VAL A 113 1.10 -9.33 3.46
N SER A 114 0.27 -8.30 3.66
CA SER A 114 0.22 -7.13 2.77
C SER A 114 1.55 -6.37 2.77
N ALA A 115 2.19 -6.21 3.94
CA ALA A 115 3.49 -5.55 4.04
C ALA A 115 4.58 -6.32 3.27
N MET A 116 4.58 -7.66 3.33
CA MET A 116 5.50 -8.49 2.54
C MET A 116 5.21 -8.41 1.04
N TYR A 117 3.94 -8.35 0.65
CA TYR A 117 3.55 -8.16 -0.76
C TYR A 117 4.08 -6.83 -1.32
N TYR A 118 3.83 -5.70 -0.63
CA TYR A 118 4.33 -4.40 -1.07
C TYR A 118 5.85 -4.30 -1.01
N LEU A 119 6.49 -4.95 -0.04
CA LEU A 119 7.94 -5.04 0.05
C LEU A 119 8.51 -5.77 -1.17
N ALA A 120 7.86 -6.85 -1.61
CA ALA A 120 8.23 -7.57 -2.82
C ALA A 120 8.06 -6.72 -4.09
N LEU A 121 6.98 -5.92 -4.18
CA LEU A 121 6.80 -4.96 -5.27
C LEU A 121 7.94 -3.93 -5.31
N CYS A 122 8.36 -3.42 -4.15
CA CYS A 122 9.50 -2.51 -4.03
C CYS A 122 10.80 -3.17 -4.50
N PHE A 123 11.07 -4.40 -4.08
CA PHE A 123 12.27 -5.15 -4.50
C PHE A 123 12.24 -5.45 -6.00
N ARG A 124 11.08 -5.86 -6.54
CA ARG A 124 10.89 -6.04 -7.98
C ARG A 124 11.20 -4.76 -8.75
N HIS A 125 10.70 -3.62 -8.29
CA HIS A 125 10.97 -2.31 -8.91
C HIS A 125 12.48 -1.99 -8.93
N LYS A 126 13.22 -2.44 -7.92
CA LYS A 126 14.69 -2.28 -7.85
C LYS A 126 15.47 -3.36 -8.60
N GLY A 127 14.81 -4.31 -9.26
CA GLY A 127 15.46 -5.45 -9.92
C GLY A 127 16.03 -6.49 -8.95
N GLN A 128 15.68 -6.43 -7.67
CA GLN A 128 16.11 -7.34 -6.62
C GLN A 128 15.14 -8.53 -6.53
N TYR A 129 15.09 -9.32 -7.59
CA TYR A 129 14.07 -10.36 -7.78
C TYR A 129 14.15 -11.51 -6.79
N ASP A 130 15.35 -11.90 -6.35
CA ASP A 130 15.58 -12.89 -5.30
C ASP A 130 14.93 -12.46 -3.97
N MET A 131 15.14 -11.21 -3.56
CA MET A 131 14.53 -10.65 -2.35
C MET A 131 13.00 -10.54 -2.49
N ALA A 132 12.50 -10.16 -3.66
CA ALA A 132 11.06 -10.10 -3.92
C ALA A 132 10.42 -11.49 -3.78
N LYS A 133 11.04 -12.51 -4.37
CA LYS A 133 10.58 -13.89 -4.29
C LYS A 133 10.51 -14.39 -2.85
N ASP A 134 11.56 -14.18 -2.05
CA ASP A 134 11.60 -14.61 -0.65
C ASP A 134 10.45 -14.01 0.19
N GLN A 135 10.12 -12.72 -0.04
CA GLN A 135 8.99 -12.09 0.64
C GLN A 135 7.65 -12.70 0.20
N LEU A 136 7.47 -12.96 -1.08
CA LEU A 136 6.24 -13.53 -1.62
C LEU A 136 6.03 -14.99 -1.21
N GLU A 137 7.07 -15.80 -1.20
CA GLU A 137 7.01 -17.20 -0.72
C GLU A 137 6.62 -17.23 0.77
N THR A 138 7.20 -16.34 1.57
CA THR A 138 6.84 -16.18 2.99
C THR A 138 5.40 -15.75 3.16
N ALA A 139 4.94 -14.77 2.39
CA ALA A 139 3.56 -14.27 2.42
C ALA A 139 2.55 -15.35 1.99
N ALA A 140 2.82 -16.07 0.89
CA ALA A 140 1.99 -17.16 0.41
C ALA A 140 1.82 -18.28 1.43
N GLY A 141 2.90 -18.59 2.18
CA GLY A 141 2.88 -19.59 3.25
C GLY A 141 2.01 -19.23 4.45
N GLN A 142 1.73 -17.94 4.67
CA GLN A 142 0.86 -17.48 5.77
C GLN A 142 -0.63 -17.56 5.43
N ILE A 143 -1.00 -17.68 4.16
CA ILE A 143 -2.40 -17.74 3.73
C ILE A 143 -2.78 -19.20 3.48
N LEU A 144 -3.73 -19.72 4.26
CA LEU A 144 -4.14 -21.13 4.16
C LEU A 144 -5.11 -21.37 3.00
N VAL A 145 -5.99 -20.41 2.71
CA VAL A 145 -7.03 -20.52 1.69
C VAL A 145 -6.58 -19.81 0.42
N MET A 146 -6.92 -20.38 -0.74
CA MET A 146 -6.67 -19.75 -2.04
C MET A 146 -7.74 -18.68 -2.31
N ASP A 147 -7.58 -17.53 -1.68
CA ASP A 147 -8.37 -16.31 -1.90
C ASP A 147 -7.69 -15.38 -2.94
N ASP A 148 -8.29 -14.25 -3.21
CA ASP A 148 -7.76 -13.28 -4.18
C ASP A 148 -6.40 -12.72 -3.76
N ASN A 149 -6.14 -12.57 -2.46
CA ASN A 149 -4.84 -12.12 -1.96
C ASN A 149 -3.76 -13.17 -2.27
N LYS A 150 -4.05 -14.45 -2.01
CA LYS A 150 -3.12 -15.53 -2.31
C LYS A 150 -2.89 -15.68 -3.81
N LYS A 151 -3.94 -15.56 -4.63
CA LYS A 151 -3.80 -15.56 -6.10
C LYS A 151 -2.89 -14.42 -6.57
N ALA A 152 -3.06 -13.20 -6.03
CA ALA A 152 -2.22 -12.05 -6.38
C ALA A 152 -0.74 -12.28 -6.02
N ILE A 153 -0.46 -12.87 -4.86
CA ILE A 153 0.90 -13.21 -4.43
C ILE A 153 1.52 -14.27 -5.34
N ILE A 154 0.78 -15.34 -5.65
CA ILE A 154 1.26 -16.43 -6.51
C ILE A 154 1.46 -15.94 -7.95
N TYR A 155 0.57 -15.08 -8.44
CA TYR A 155 0.72 -14.47 -9.76
C TYR A 155 2.01 -13.63 -9.83
N LEU A 156 2.25 -12.79 -8.82
CA LEU A 156 3.47 -11.99 -8.73
C LEU A 156 4.73 -12.85 -8.58
N LEU A 157 4.65 -14.00 -7.89
CA LEU A 157 5.74 -15.00 -7.86
C LEU A 157 6.07 -15.52 -9.25
N GLY A 158 5.05 -15.81 -10.06
CA GLY A 158 5.24 -16.19 -11.46
C GLY A 158 5.97 -15.11 -12.25
N GLU A 159 5.53 -13.84 -12.17
CA GLU A 159 6.18 -12.72 -12.85
C GLU A 159 7.63 -12.51 -12.40
N VAL A 160 7.89 -12.64 -11.10
CA VAL A 160 9.26 -12.53 -10.55
C VAL A 160 10.15 -13.66 -11.06
N CYS A 161 9.64 -14.90 -11.11
CA CYS A 161 10.39 -16.03 -11.67
C CYS A 161 10.66 -15.87 -13.17
N GLU A 162 9.70 -15.35 -13.95
CA GLU A 162 9.93 -14.99 -15.36
C GLU A 162 11.06 -13.97 -15.50
N ALA A 163 11.05 -12.92 -14.69
CA ALA A 163 12.11 -11.90 -14.70
C ALA A 163 13.48 -12.44 -14.30
N MET A 164 13.52 -13.50 -13.51
CA MET A 164 14.75 -14.22 -13.16
C MET A 164 15.19 -15.23 -14.24
N GLY A 165 14.38 -15.48 -15.26
CA GLY A 165 14.60 -16.52 -16.26
C GLY A 165 14.25 -17.95 -15.82
N ASP A 166 13.63 -18.11 -14.65
CA ASP A 166 13.16 -19.40 -14.12
C ASP A 166 11.74 -19.70 -14.63
N THR A 167 11.66 -19.98 -15.92
CA THR A 167 10.38 -20.22 -16.63
C THR A 167 9.65 -21.45 -16.10
N LEU A 168 10.37 -22.47 -15.61
CA LEU A 168 9.76 -23.68 -15.05
C LEU A 168 8.99 -23.35 -13.77
N LYS A 169 9.60 -22.59 -12.86
CA LYS A 169 8.92 -22.19 -11.63
C LYS A 169 7.79 -21.20 -11.89
N ALA A 170 7.97 -20.27 -12.83
CA ALA A 170 6.90 -19.37 -13.25
C ALA A 170 5.67 -20.17 -13.71
N ALA A 171 5.89 -21.18 -14.55
CA ALA A 171 4.85 -22.09 -15.02
C ALA A 171 4.12 -22.83 -13.88
N GLU A 172 4.86 -23.29 -12.87
CA GLU A 172 4.27 -23.97 -11.72
C GLU A 172 3.34 -23.02 -10.93
N TYR A 173 3.76 -21.77 -10.69
CA TYR A 173 2.94 -20.78 -10.01
C TYR A 173 1.68 -20.44 -10.83
N TYR A 174 1.80 -20.17 -12.13
CA TYR A 174 0.67 -19.88 -12.98
C TYR A 174 -0.32 -21.05 -13.08
N LYS A 175 0.19 -22.28 -13.18
CA LYS A 175 -0.63 -23.50 -13.19
C LYS A 175 -1.46 -23.62 -11.90
N THR A 176 -0.90 -23.25 -10.76
CA THR A 176 -1.62 -23.30 -9.48
C THR A 176 -2.86 -22.40 -9.49
N ILE A 177 -2.78 -21.21 -10.11
CA ILE A 177 -3.94 -20.32 -10.26
C ILE A 177 -4.89 -20.87 -11.32
N TYR A 178 -4.38 -21.23 -12.50
CA TYR A 178 -5.16 -21.69 -13.64
C TYR A 178 -6.07 -22.89 -13.31
N GLN A 179 -5.60 -23.81 -12.47
CA GLN A 179 -6.38 -24.98 -12.03
C GLN A 179 -7.60 -24.63 -11.19
N ILE A 180 -7.66 -23.42 -10.61
CA ILE A 180 -8.71 -22.99 -9.69
C ILE A 180 -9.56 -21.89 -10.33
N ASP A 181 -8.94 -20.99 -11.10
CA ASP A 181 -9.55 -19.81 -11.66
C ASP A 181 -8.89 -19.47 -13.01
N ILE A 182 -9.52 -19.96 -14.09
CA ILE A 182 -9.03 -19.76 -15.46
C ILE A 182 -9.18 -18.31 -15.93
N ASP A 183 -10.11 -17.56 -15.33
CA ASP A 183 -10.43 -16.19 -15.70
C ASP A 183 -9.63 -15.15 -14.92
N TYR A 184 -8.70 -15.61 -14.06
CA TYR A 184 -7.87 -14.70 -13.26
C TYR A 184 -6.85 -13.98 -14.14
N LEU A 185 -7.01 -12.66 -14.30
CA LEU A 185 -6.12 -11.81 -15.12
C LEU A 185 -5.87 -12.42 -16.51
N ASP A 186 -4.60 -12.49 -16.92
CA ASP A 186 -4.16 -13.10 -18.19
C ASP A 186 -3.60 -14.53 -18.00
N ILE A 187 -4.02 -15.23 -16.95
CA ILE A 187 -3.44 -16.53 -16.56
C ILE A 187 -3.55 -17.58 -17.68
N ALA A 188 -4.62 -17.56 -18.49
CA ALA A 188 -4.81 -18.45 -19.60
C ALA A 188 -3.74 -18.21 -20.68
N ASP A 189 -3.41 -16.95 -20.98
CA ASP A 189 -2.37 -16.58 -21.93
C ASP A 189 -0.98 -16.96 -21.43
N LYS A 190 -0.71 -16.72 -20.14
CA LYS A 190 0.53 -17.15 -19.47
C LYS A 190 0.75 -18.66 -19.60
N ILE A 191 -0.27 -19.45 -19.35
CA ILE A 191 -0.21 -20.92 -19.50
C ILE A 191 -0.03 -21.33 -20.96
N ALA A 192 -0.73 -20.69 -21.90
CA ALA A 192 -0.59 -21.00 -23.33
C ALA A 192 0.83 -20.74 -23.83
N GLN A 193 1.48 -19.66 -23.38
CA GLN A 193 2.87 -19.35 -23.70
C GLN A 193 3.85 -20.41 -23.21
N VAL A 194 3.66 -20.90 -21.96
CA VAL A 194 4.51 -21.94 -21.37
C VAL A 194 4.41 -23.27 -22.15
N TYR A 195 3.20 -23.69 -22.53
CA TYR A 195 3.01 -24.94 -23.26
C TYR A 195 3.24 -24.79 -24.77
N GLY A 196 3.13 -23.57 -25.34
CA GLY A 196 3.42 -23.29 -26.75
C GLY A 196 4.91 -23.26 -27.07
N SER A 197 5.74 -22.78 -26.15
CA SER A 197 7.21 -22.74 -26.33
C SER A 197 7.91 -24.09 -26.10
N GLY A 198 7.20 -25.14 -25.68
CA GLY A 198 7.75 -26.48 -25.49
C GLY A 198 7.65 -27.39 -26.71
N ASN A 199 7.17 -26.92 -27.87
CA ASN A 199 6.98 -27.69 -29.08
C ASN A 199 7.92 -27.29 -30.27
N GLU A 200 9.04 -26.58 -29.96
CA GLU A 200 10.08 -26.33 -31.00
C GLU A 200 11.36 -27.12 -30.73
#